data_c37223f1e1577f0f9203d991f26bee9c
#
_entry.id   c37223f1e1577f0f9203d991f26bee9c
#
_cell.length_a   1.000
_cell.length_b   1.000
_cell.length_c   1.000
_cell.angle_alpha   90.00
_cell.angle_beta   90.00
_cell.angle_gamma   90.00
#
_symmetry.space_group_name_H-M   'P 1'
#
loop_
_entity.id
_entity.type
_entity.pdbx_description
1 polymer ?
#
loop_
_entity_poly.entity_id
_entity_poly.type
_entity_poly.pdbx_seq_one_letter_code
_entity_poly.pdbx_strand_id
1 'polypeptide(L)'
;MAKGKFLDLHRHLPSTAFVFVVLLVIAGFAGAFIYAGFYNIGADAPHSRLVYAALNQVRERAIAHHSRNIEPPADLSSAKRIATGAGLYTEMCTGCHLGPGVEKSELSQGLYPPAPELARGSDRSPAQQFWIVKHGIKLSAMPAWGRTHSDDLIWDMVAFVRALPNMSPEQYQAAIASAPADHDEMMKDMPGMSAMRPAPAQPDERKPHSHTSTTTHR
;
A
#
# COMPACT_ATOMS: atom_id res chain seq x y z
N MET A 1 11.61 -16.34 -65.58
CA MET A 1 10.37 -15.99 -64.84
C MET A 1 10.19 -16.94 -63.69
N ALA A 2 10.62 -16.55 -62.49
CA ALA A 2 10.49 -17.36 -61.26
C ALA A 2 9.16 -17.00 -60.63
N LYS A 3 8.18 -17.94 -60.67
CA LYS A 3 6.95 -17.84 -59.90
C LYS A 3 7.30 -18.09 -58.42
N GLY A 4 7.29 -17.00 -57.63
CA GLY A 4 7.43 -17.11 -56.17
C GLY A 4 6.32 -17.98 -55.59
N LYS A 5 6.70 -19.08 -54.91
CA LYS A 5 5.82 -19.83 -54.05
C LYS A 5 5.47 -18.94 -52.85
N PHE A 6 4.35 -18.25 -52.89
CA PHE A 6 3.70 -17.73 -51.68
C PHE A 6 3.36 -18.93 -50.86
N LEU A 7 4.08 -19.11 -49.73
CA LEU A 7 3.79 -20.12 -48.73
C LEU A 7 2.34 -19.94 -48.28
N ASP A 8 1.57 -20.99 -48.48
CA ASP A 8 0.13 -21.07 -48.15
C ASP A 8 -0.02 -21.19 -46.62
N LEU A 9 0.25 -20.06 -45.93
CA LEU A 9 0.22 -19.95 -44.47
C LEU A 9 -1.18 -20.24 -43.91
N HIS A 10 -2.22 -20.05 -44.74
CA HIS A 10 -3.61 -20.24 -44.34
C HIS A 10 -3.97 -21.73 -44.06
N ARG A 11 -3.17 -22.68 -44.57
CA ARG A 11 -3.45 -24.11 -44.44
C ARG A 11 -3.14 -24.71 -43.06
N HIS A 12 -2.43 -23.96 -42.22
CA HIS A 12 -2.01 -24.40 -40.87
C HIS A 12 -2.62 -23.55 -39.73
N LEU A 13 -3.45 -22.54 -40.06
CA LEU A 13 -4.15 -21.78 -39.03
C LEU A 13 -5.35 -22.58 -38.52
N PRO A 14 -5.53 -22.72 -37.19
CA PRO A 14 -6.70 -23.35 -36.65
C PRO A 14 -7.97 -22.62 -37.08
N SER A 15 -9.07 -23.34 -37.29
CA SER A 15 -10.33 -22.68 -37.64
C SER A 15 -10.79 -21.75 -36.52
N THR A 16 -11.49 -20.68 -36.87
CA THR A 16 -12.04 -19.72 -35.88
C THR A 16 -12.93 -20.42 -34.85
N ALA A 17 -13.70 -21.42 -35.27
CA ALA A 17 -14.51 -22.25 -34.38
C ALA A 17 -13.65 -23.02 -33.37
N PHE A 18 -12.54 -23.61 -33.82
CA PHE A 18 -11.61 -24.32 -32.92
C PHE A 18 -11.02 -23.39 -31.89
N VAL A 19 -10.53 -22.19 -32.30
CA VAL A 19 -10.01 -21.19 -31.35
C VAL A 19 -11.07 -20.79 -30.33
N PHE A 20 -12.29 -20.55 -30.77
CA PHE A 20 -13.39 -20.19 -29.89
C PHE A 20 -13.72 -21.30 -28.88
N VAL A 21 -13.77 -22.55 -29.30
CA VAL A 21 -13.99 -23.68 -28.39
C VAL A 21 -12.86 -23.79 -27.36
N VAL A 22 -11.60 -23.67 -27.79
CA VAL A 22 -10.45 -23.71 -26.88
C VAL A 22 -10.53 -22.59 -25.84
N LEU A 23 -10.88 -21.35 -26.23
CA LEU A 23 -11.04 -20.25 -25.31
C LEU A 23 -12.19 -20.49 -24.31
N LEU A 24 -13.31 -21.06 -24.77
CA LEU A 24 -14.42 -21.41 -23.86
C LEU A 24 -14.01 -22.51 -22.86
N VAL A 25 -13.26 -23.50 -23.30
CA VAL A 25 -12.76 -24.54 -22.40
C VAL A 25 -11.79 -23.97 -21.38
N ILE A 26 -10.85 -23.12 -21.80
CA ILE A 26 -9.93 -22.44 -20.88
C ILE A 26 -10.70 -21.55 -19.88
N ALA A 27 -11.68 -20.78 -20.35
CA ALA A 27 -12.51 -19.95 -19.48
C ALA A 27 -13.32 -20.78 -18.49
N GLY A 28 -13.87 -21.93 -18.94
CA GLY A 28 -14.59 -22.86 -18.07
C GLY A 28 -13.70 -23.47 -16.97
N PHE A 29 -12.48 -23.89 -17.32
CA PHE A 29 -11.51 -24.39 -16.35
C PHE A 29 -11.09 -23.29 -15.36
N ALA A 30 -10.81 -22.08 -15.85
CA ALA A 30 -10.45 -20.95 -14.99
C ALA A 30 -11.61 -20.60 -14.03
N GLY A 31 -12.83 -20.56 -14.53
CA GLY A 31 -14.03 -20.34 -13.71
C GLY A 31 -14.22 -21.41 -12.64
N ALA A 32 -14.08 -22.69 -13.01
CA ALA A 32 -14.18 -23.81 -12.08
C ALA A 32 -13.07 -23.77 -11.02
N PHE A 33 -11.83 -23.43 -11.40
CA PHE A 33 -10.69 -23.27 -10.49
C PHE A 33 -10.95 -22.16 -9.45
N ILE A 34 -11.48 -21.01 -9.91
CA ILE A 34 -11.82 -19.88 -9.02
C ILE A 34 -12.98 -20.27 -8.10
N TYR A 35 -14.05 -20.86 -8.66
CA TYR A 35 -15.22 -21.28 -7.89
C TYR A 35 -14.90 -22.31 -6.82
N ALA A 36 -14.00 -23.25 -7.11
CA ALA A 36 -13.56 -24.27 -6.18
C ALA A 36 -12.60 -23.74 -5.09
N GLY A 37 -12.15 -22.48 -5.17
CA GLY A 37 -11.30 -21.86 -4.14
C GLY A 37 -9.89 -22.45 -4.04
N PHE A 38 -9.35 -23.02 -5.09
CA PHE A 38 -8.03 -23.66 -5.06
C PHE A 38 -6.88 -22.66 -4.86
N TYR A 39 -7.09 -21.38 -5.19
CA TYR A 39 -6.06 -20.36 -5.01
C TYR A 39 -6.11 -19.83 -3.58
N ASN A 40 -5.03 -20.06 -2.81
CA ASN A 40 -4.92 -19.54 -1.45
C ASN A 40 -4.63 -18.01 -1.50
N ILE A 41 -5.52 -17.22 -0.88
CA ILE A 41 -5.41 -15.75 -0.76
C ILE A 41 -4.94 -15.31 0.64
N GLY A 42 -4.59 -16.25 1.52
CA GLY A 42 -4.04 -15.95 2.85
C GLY A 42 -2.71 -15.19 2.75
N ALA A 43 -2.52 -14.20 3.59
CA ALA A 43 -1.29 -13.39 3.60
C ALA A 43 -0.06 -14.16 4.09
N ASP A 44 -0.24 -15.31 4.73
CA ASP A 44 0.80 -16.25 5.14
C ASP A 44 1.27 -17.19 4.01
N ALA A 45 0.54 -17.22 2.89
CA ALA A 45 0.86 -18.04 1.73
C ALA A 45 1.41 -17.16 0.58
N PRO A 46 2.71 -17.29 0.23
CA PRO A 46 3.29 -16.47 -0.83
C PRO A 46 2.69 -16.82 -2.19
N HIS A 47 2.54 -15.81 -3.04
CA HIS A 47 2.17 -16.01 -4.44
C HIS A 47 3.18 -16.91 -5.17
N SER A 48 2.73 -17.66 -6.18
CA SER A 48 3.66 -18.31 -7.10
C SER A 48 4.60 -17.29 -7.74
N ARG A 49 5.81 -17.70 -8.10
CA ARG A 49 6.82 -16.81 -8.71
C ARG A 49 6.28 -16.05 -9.92
N LEU A 50 5.45 -16.71 -10.75
CA LEU A 50 4.87 -16.08 -11.93
C LEU A 50 3.86 -14.99 -11.57
N VAL A 51 2.95 -15.28 -10.65
CA VAL A 51 1.95 -14.31 -10.17
C VAL A 51 2.64 -13.12 -9.52
N TYR A 52 3.61 -13.38 -8.64
CA TYR A 52 4.38 -12.32 -7.99
C TYR A 52 5.11 -11.42 -9.02
N ALA A 53 5.80 -12.03 -10.00
CA ALA A 53 6.51 -11.30 -11.04
C ALA A 53 5.56 -10.43 -11.88
N ALA A 54 4.40 -10.97 -12.26
CA ALA A 54 3.40 -10.24 -13.02
C ALA A 54 2.84 -9.04 -12.23
N LEU A 55 2.43 -9.25 -10.97
CA LEU A 55 1.92 -8.18 -10.10
C LEU A 55 2.99 -7.12 -9.85
N ASN A 56 4.23 -7.53 -9.60
CA ASN A 56 5.36 -6.63 -9.41
C ASN A 56 5.61 -5.77 -10.67
N GLN A 57 5.62 -6.39 -11.85
CA GLN A 57 5.81 -5.67 -13.11
C GLN A 57 4.71 -4.64 -13.36
N VAL A 58 3.44 -5.01 -13.11
CA VAL A 58 2.30 -4.08 -13.22
C VAL A 58 2.47 -2.92 -12.24
N ARG A 59 2.82 -3.20 -10.98
CA ARG A 59 3.05 -2.18 -9.95
C ARG A 59 4.14 -1.19 -10.37
N GLU A 60 5.32 -1.70 -10.76
CA GLU A 60 6.46 -0.85 -11.13
C GLU A 60 6.15 0.02 -12.36
N ARG A 61 5.50 -0.54 -13.36
CA ARG A 61 5.10 0.21 -14.57
C ARG A 61 4.03 1.25 -14.26
N ALA A 62 3.06 0.92 -13.42
CA ALA A 62 2.02 1.87 -13.00
C ALA A 62 2.61 3.06 -12.23
N ILE A 63 3.48 2.78 -11.24
CA ILE A 63 4.15 3.83 -10.46
C ILE A 63 4.94 4.74 -11.40
N ALA A 64 5.79 4.18 -12.27
CA ALA A 64 6.61 4.96 -13.19
C ALA A 64 5.76 5.79 -14.18
N HIS A 65 4.64 5.23 -14.64
CA HIS A 65 3.74 5.94 -15.58
C HIS A 65 3.03 7.12 -14.91
N HIS A 66 2.45 6.88 -13.75
CA HIS A 66 1.60 7.88 -13.10
C HIS A 66 2.37 8.96 -12.35
N SER A 67 3.64 8.71 -11.99
CA SER A 67 4.47 9.71 -11.30
C SER A 67 5.26 10.64 -12.23
N ARG A 68 5.30 10.39 -13.53
CA ARG A 68 6.19 11.08 -14.49
C ARG A 68 6.00 12.60 -14.59
N ASN A 69 4.79 13.10 -14.32
CA ASN A 69 4.46 14.53 -14.41
C ASN A 69 4.29 15.18 -13.03
N ILE A 70 4.74 14.50 -11.97
CA ILE A 70 4.69 15.03 -10.61
C ILE A 70 6.02 15.75 -10.35
N GLU A 71 5.95 17.04 -10.05
CA GLU A 71 7.11 17.86 -9.75
C GLU A 71 7.25 18.04 -8.24
N PRO A 72 8.41 17.65 -7.67
CA PRO A 72 8.67 17.88 -6.26
C PRO A 72 8.78 19.38 -5.95
N PRO A 73 8.31 19.85 -4.78
CA PRO A 73 8.50 21.23 -4.38
C PRO A 73 9.99 21.55 -4.21
N ALA A 74 10.36 22.80 -4.53
CA ALA A 74 11.76 23.25 -4.45
C ALA A 74 12.36 23.17 -3.03
N ASP A 75 11.49 23.26 -2.02
CA ASP A 75 11.84 23.22 -0.59
C ASP A 75 11.70 21.82 0.04
N LEU A 76 11.65 20.74 -0.78
CA LEU A 76 11.44 19.36 -0.30
C LEU A 76 12.41 18.96 0.80
N SER A 77 13.64 19.45 0.79
CA SER A 77 14.66 19.12 1.80
C SER A 77 14.71 20.13 2.96
N SER A 78 13.71 21.01 3.10
CA SER A 78 13.68 21.98 4.18
C SER A 78 13.47 21.32 5.55
N ALA A 79 14.11 21.89 6.57
CA ALA A 79 13.99 21.39 7.95
C ALA A 79 12.52 21.42 8.44
N LYS A 80 11.72 22.38 7.97
CA LYS A 80 10.29 22.48 8.29
C LYS A 80 9.53 21.25 7.78
N ARG A 81 9.69 20.89 6.49
CA ARG A 81 9.01 19.72 5.92
C ARG A 81 9.45 18.43 6.59
N ILE A 82 10.75 18.29 6.86
CA ILE A 82 11.27 17.11 7.56
C ILE A 82 10.69 17.00 8.97
N ALA A 83 10.57 18.10 9.72
CA ALA A 83 10.01 18.08 11.06
C ALA A 83 8.51 17.73 11.06
N THR A 84 7.71 18.34 10.18
CA THR A 84 6.29 17.98 10.01
C THR A 84 6.14 16.52 9.61
N GLY A 85 6.93 16.08 8.63
CA GLY A 85 6.94 14.69 8.15
C GLY A 85 7.33 13.68 9.22
N ALA A 86 8.17 14.03 10.20
CA ALA A 86 8.54 13.16 11.31
C ALA A 86 7.34 12.79 12.18
N GLY A 87 6.48 13.74 12.52
CA GLY A 87 5.25 13.50 13.27
C GLY A 87 4.30 12.56 12.50
N LEU A 88 4.00 12.92 11.25
CA LEU A 88 3.14 12.13 10.38
C LEU A 88 3.67 10.69 10.17
N TYR A 89 4.98 10.53 9.98
CA TYR A 89 5.60 9.23 9.82
C TYR A 89 5.45 8.36 11.07
N THR A 90 5.66 8.94 12.23
CA THR A 90 5.56 8.22 13.51
C THR A 90 4.19 7.62 13.72
N GLU A 91 3.16 8.39 13.46
CA GLU A 91 1.77 7.98 13.69
C GLU A 91 1.28 6.98 12.63
N MET A 92 1.64 7.17 11.37
CA MET A 92 1.00 6.46 10.27
C MET A 92 1.88 5.42 9.56
N CYS A 93 3.20 5.54 9.65
CA CYS A 93 4.11 4.75 8.81
C CYS A 93 4.98 3.78 9.61
N THR A 94 5.39 4.16 10.83
CA THR A 94 6.36 3.40 11.64
C THR A 94 5.90 1.99 11.94
N GLY A 95 4.59 1.77 12.16
CA GLY A 95 4.05 0.45 12.46
C GLY A 95 4.33 -0.61 11.39
N CYS A 96 4.42 -0.19 10.11
CA CYS A 96 4.69 -1.07 8.98
C CYS A 96 6.12 -0.93 8.45
N HIS A 97 6.61 0.31 8.32
CA HIS A 97 7.88 0.63 7.63
C HIS A 97 9.08 0.74 8.57
N LEU A 98 8.82 0.70 9.87
CA LEU A 98 9.82 0.82 10.93
C LEU A 98 10.57 2.17 10.88
N GLY A 99 11.68 2.26 11.59
CA GLY A 99 12.58 3.41 11.60
C GLY A 99 13.97 2.98 12.04
N PRO A 100 14.97 3.86 12.03
CA PRO A 100 16.29 3.56 12.56
C PRO A 100 16.21 3.10 14.02
N GLY A 101 16.70 1.89 14.30
CA GLY A 101 16.67 1.30 15.64
C GLY A 101 15.29 0.79 16.13
N VAL A 102 14.27 0.83 15.29
CA VAL A 102 12.93 0.30 15.63
C VAL A 102 12.84 -1.18 15.27
N GLU A 103 12.47 -2.00 16.25
CA GLU A 103 12.25 -3.44 16.07
C GLU A 103 10.97 -3.72 15.28
N LYS A 104 10.90 -4.93 14.69
CA LYS A 104 9.72 -5.36 13.95
C LYS A 104 8.50 -5.47 14.85
N SER A 105 7.43 -4.78 14.48
CA SER A 105 6.13 -4.89 15.12
C SER A 105 5.40 -6.17 14.67
N GLU A 106 4.40 -6.62 15.41
CA GLU A 106 3.51 -7.71 15.00
C GLU A 106 2.86 -7.41 13.65
N LEU A 107 2.42 -6.15 13.45
CA LEU A 107 1.85 -5.70 12.19
C LEU A 107 2.84 -5.85 11.04
N SER A 108 4.09 -5.37 11.19
CA SER A 108 5.10 -5.44 10.12
C SER A 108 5.46 -6.87 9.74
N GLN A 109 5.39 -7.82 10.70
CA GLN A 109 5.67 -9.23 10.48
C GLN A 109 4.54 -9.97 9.75
N GLY A 110 3.29 -9.49 9.89
CA GLY A 110 2.11 -10.09 9.27
C GLY A 110 1.82 -9.61 7.84
N LEU A 111 2.61 -8.70 7.30
CA LEU A 111 2.33 -8.10 5.98
C LEU A 111 2.81 -8.97 4.82
N TYR A 112 1.95 -9.13 3.83
CA TYR A 112 2.34 -9.69 2.53
C TYR A 112 1.77 -8.85 1.37
N PRO A 113 2.62 -8.39 0.42
CA PRO A 113 4.08 -8.40 0.51
C PRO A 113 4.59 -7.59 1.72
N PRO A 114 5.79 -7.91 2.24
CA PRO A 114 6.35 -7.17 3.36
C PRO A 114 6.55 -5.69 3.01
N ALA A 115 6.28 -4.81 3.98
CA ALA A 115 6.57 -3.40 3.82
C ALA A 115 8.09 -3.17 3.72
N PRO A 116 8.56 -2.31 2.79
CA PRO A 116 9.98 -1.98 2.73
C PRO A 116 10.42 -1.20 3.98
N GLU A 117 11.58 -1.54 4.52
CA GLU A 117 12.23 -0.79 5.60
C GLU A 117 12.80 0.51 5.02
N LEU A 118 12.09 1.62 5.17
CA LEU A 118 12.44 2.89 4.53
C LEU A 118 13.74 3.51 5.05
N ALA A 119 14.15 3.15 6.25
CA ALA A 119 15.46 3.53 6.81
C ALA A 119 16.65 2.97 6.02
N ARG A 120 16.47 1.92 5.21
CA ARG A 120 17.50 1.39 4.31
C ARG A 120 17.66 2.18 3.02
N GLY A 121 16.82 3.18 2.81
CA GLY A 121 16.78 3.94 1.57
C GLY A 121 15.90 3.33 0.50
N SER A 122 15.77 4.07 -0.60
CA SER A 122 14.95 3.68 -1.75
C SER A 122 15.49 4.33 -3.02
N ASP A 123 15.57 3.56 -4.10
CA ASP A 123 15.94 4.06 -5.44
C ASP A 123 14.81 4.85 -6.12
N ARG A 124 13.67 5.00 -5.46
CA ARG A 124 12.52 5.70 -6.01
C ARG A 124 12.75 7.22 -6.02
N SER A 125 12.35 7.86 -7.12
CA SER A 125 12.33 9.32 -7.20
C SER A 125 11.33 9.91 -6.18
N PRO A 126 11.50 11.20 -5.79
CA PRO A 126 10.52 11.88 -4.93
C PRO A 126 9.10 11.82 -5.49
N ALA A 127 8.93 11.99 -6.79
CA ALA A 127 7.65 11.89 -7.49
C ALA A 127 6.99 10.50 -7.34
N GLN A 128 7.79 9.43 -7.44
CA GLN A 128 7.31 8.06 -7.24
C GLN A 128 6.91 7.83 -5.78
N GLN A 129 7.70 8.32 -4.82
CA GLN A 129 7.38 8.23 -3.39
C GLN A 129 6.08 8.98 -3.07
N PHE A 130 5.94 10.20 -3.58
CA PHE A 130 4.72 10.99 -3.45
C PHE A 130 3.50 10.23 -3.99
N TRP A 131 3.60 9.71 -5.22
CA TRP A 131 2.50 8.97 -5.83
C TRP A 131 2.09 7.75 -5.00
N ILE A 132 3.08 6.99 -4.49
CA ILE A 132 2.84 5.81 -3.65
C ILE A 132 2.13 6.20 -2.34
N VAL A 133 2.62 7.22 -1.64
CA VAL A 133 2.01 7.67 -0.38
C VAL A 133 0.59 8.18 -0.64
N LYS A 134 0.41 9.00 -1.66
CA LYS A 134 -0.90 9.59 -2.00
C LYS A 134 -1.93 8.54 -2.38
N HIS A 135 -1.57 7.57 -3.23
CA HIS A 135 -2.53 6.64 -3.84
C HIS A 135 -2.53 5.25 -3.22
N GLY A 136 -1.55 4.92 -2.38
CA GLY A 136 -1.39 3.58 -1.85
C GLY A 136 -1.04 2.55 -2.91
N ILE A 137 -1.01 1.28 -2.52
CA ILE A 137 -0.73 0.15 -3.42
C ILE A 137 -1.82 -0.89 -3.28
N LYS A 138 -2.57 -1.14 -4.35
CA LYS A 138 -3.60 -2.19 -4.39
C LYS A 138 -3.00 -3.57 -4.06
N LEU A 139 -3.78 -4.41 -3.41
CA LEU A 139 -3.39 -5.76 -2.98
C LEU A 139 -2.17 -5.76 -2.03
N SER A 140 -2.02 -4.68 -1.26
CA SER A 140 -1.06 -4.56 -0.17
C SER A 140 -1.70 -3.80 0.99
N ALA A 141 -1.01 -3.77 2.14
CA ALA A 141 -1.47 -3.00 3.30
C ALA A 141 -1.17 -1.49 3.21
N MET A 142 -0.55 -1.00 2.13
CA MET A 142 -0.25 0.43 1.96
C MET A 142 -1.50 1.22 1.60
N PRO A 143 -2.05 2.05 2.52
CA PRO A 143 -3.28 2.80 2.27
C PRO A 143 -3.03 4.02 1.39
N ALA A 144 -4.13 4.61 0.87
CA ALA A 144 -4.11 5.83 0.07
C ALA A 144 -4.28 7.05 0.98
N TRP A 145 -3.18 7.64 1.44
CA TRP A 145 -3.20 8.78 2.35
C TRP A 145 -3.75 10.07 1.74
N GLY A 146 -3.72 10.21 0.42
CA GLY A 146 -4.29 11.38 -0.27
C GLY A 146 -5.81 11.51 -0.15
N ARG A 147 -6.50 10.56 0.48
CA ARG A 147 -7.93 10.69 0.82
C ARG A 147 -8.17 11.56 2.05
N THR A 148 -7.19 11.65 2.92
CA THR A 148 -7.28 12.31 4.23
C THR A 148 -6.21 13.37 4.43
N HIS A 149 -5.18 13.45 3.59
CA HIS A 149 -4.07 14.39 3.71
C HIS A 149 -3.92 15.22 2.44
N SER A 150 -3.58 16.49 2.60
CA SER A 150 -3.25 17.38 1.49
C SER A 150 -1.95 16.97 0.80
N ASP A 151 -1.75 17.45 -0.42
CA ASP A 151 -0.51 17.21 -1.16
C ASP A 151 0.72 17.76 -0.43
N ASP A 152 0.58 18.87 0.29
CA ASP A 152 1.68 19.44 1.10
C ASP A 152 2.08 18.51 2.25
N LEU A 153 1.13 17.95 3.00
CA LEU A 153 1.42 16.99 4.06
C LEU A 153 2.04 15.70 3.51
N ILE A 154 1.61 15.26 2.32
CA ILE A 154 2.23 14.10 1.66
C ILE A 154 3.67 14.42 1.23
N TRP A 155 3.95 15.63 0.77
CA TRP A 155 5.32 16.06 0.48
C TRP A 155 6.18 16.13 1.75
N ASP A 156 5.60 16.51 2.90
CA ASP A 156 6.30 16.51 4.18
C ASP A 156 6.66 15.08 4.61
N MET A 157 5.74 14.11 4.44
CA MET A 157 6.04 12.69 4.64
C MET A 157 7.18 12.22 3.73
N VAL A 158 7.15 12.58 2.44
CA VAL A 158 8.21 12.24 1.48
C VAL A 158 9.54 12.86 1.88
N ALA A 159 9.55 14.11 2.34
CA ALA A 159 10.76 14.79 2.83
C ALA A 159 11.41 14.00 3.98
N PHE A 160 10.61 13.58 4.96
CA PHE A 160 11.10 12.77 6.07
C PHE A 160 11.58 11.39 5.65
N VAL A 161 10.82 10.67 4.82
CA VAL A 161 11.21 9.36 4.26
C VAL A 161 12.57 9.43 3.56
N ARG A 162 12.85 10.52 2.87
CA ARG A 162 14.14 10.71 2.19
C ARG A 162 15.29 11.06 3.14
N ALA A 163 14.99 11.61 4.31
CA ALA A 163 15.97 11.90 5.34
C ALA A 163 16.34 10.66 6.19
N LEU A 164 15.40 9.71 6.35
CA LEU A 164 15.55 8.52 7.19
C LEU A 164 16.84 7.72 7.00
N PRO A 165 17.32 7.44 5.77
CA PRO A 165 18.51 6.61 5.57
C PRO A 165 19.81 7.23 6.14
N ASN A 166 19.79 8.53 6.41
CA ASN A 166 20.94 9.27 6.94
C ASN A 166 20.82 9.53 8.45
N MET A 167 19.80 9.00 9.11
CA MET A 167 19.58 9.20 10.55
C MET A 167 20.13 8.02 11.36
N SER A 168 20.84 8.34 12.45
CA SER A 168 21.07 7.36 13.50
C SER A 168 19.79 7.09 14.29
N PRO A 169 19.72 5.98 15.09
CA PRO A 169 18.59 5.75 15.99
C PRO A 169 18.29 6.93 16.92
N GLU A 170 19.32 7.58 17.45
CA GLU A 170 19.21 8.73 18.34
C GLU A 170 18.67 9.97 17.61
N GLN A 171 19.13 10.19 16.38
CA GLN A 171 18.64 11.28 15.53
C GLN A 171 17.18 11.07 15.14
N TYR A 172 16.81 9.83 14.83
CA TYR A 172 15.41 9.48 14.57
C TYR A 172 14.53 9.76 15.79
N GLN A 173 14.93 9.30 16.98
CA GLN A 173 14.18 9.56 18.22
C GLN A 173 14.08 11.06 18.52
N ALA A 174 15.16 11.83 18.33
CA ALA A 174 15.13 13.27 18.50
C ALA A 174 14.18 13.96 17.51
N ALA A 175 14.17 13.52 16.25
CA ALA A 175 13.30 14.09 15.22
C ALA A 175 11.81 13.87 15.54
N ILE A 176 11.43 12.67 15.96
CA ILE A 176 10.04 12.37 16.32
C ILE A 176 9.62 13.07 17.63
N ALA A 177 10.52 13.19 18.60
CA ALA A 177 10.22 13.88 19.87
C ALA A 177 10.06 15.40 19.70
N SER A 178 10.72 15.99 18.69
CA SER A 178 10.64 17.42 18.38
C SER A 178 9.62 17.75 17.27
N ALA A 179 8.93 16.75 16.74
CA ALA A 179 7.92 16.97 15.71
C ALA A 179 6.78 17.86 16.26
N PRO A 180 6.19 18.71 15.42
CA PRO A 180 5.00 19.48 15.82
C PRO A 180 3.93 18.52 16.36
N ALA A 181 3.44 18.81 17.55
CA ALA A 181 2.41 18.00 18.17
C ALA A 181 1.11 18.15 17.39
N ASP A 182 0.42 17.01 17.32
CA ASP A 182 -0.98 16.89 16.96
C ASP A 182 -1.31 16.90 15.47
N HIS A 183 -1.34 15.67 14.93
CA HIS A 183 -1.95 15.33 13.63
C HIS A 183 -3.38 15.92 13.53
N ASP A 184 -4.17 15.86 14.59
CA ASP A 184 -5.53 16.40 14.62
C ASP A 184 -5.56 17.93 14.43
N GLU A 185 -4.54 18.63 14.88
CA GLU A 185 -4.42 20.07 14.68
C GLU A 185 -4.02 20.42 13.25
N MET A 186 -3.10 19.66 12.66
CA MET A 186 -2.71 19.79 11.24
C MET A 186 -3.88 19.46 10.29
N MET A 187 -4.81 18.62 10.72
CA MET A 187 -5.99 18.23 9.95
C MET A 187 -7.17 19.19 10.07
N LYS A 188 -7.20 20.08 11.08
CA LYS A 188 -8.31 21.02 11.30
C LYS A 188 -8.50 22.02 10.16
N ASP A 189 -7.43 22.41 9.50
CA ASP A 189 -7.45 23.40 8.42
C ASP A 189 -7.76 22.80 7.04
N MET A 190 -8.06 21.49 6.95
CA MET A 190 -8.35 20.83 5.68
C MET A 190 -9.82 21.00 5.27
N PRO A 191 -10.12 21.55 4.07
CA PRO A 191 -11.46 21.63 3.55
C PRO A 191 -12.09 20.23 3.41
N GLY A 192 -13.21 19.99 4.09
CA GLY A 192 -13.96 18.74 4.01
C GLY A 192 -13.83 17.76 5.18
N MET A 193 -12.87 17.94 6.09
CA MET A 193 -12.68 17.04 7.23
C MET A 193 -13.70 17.25 8.35
N SER A 194 -14.32 18.42 8.45
CA SER A 194 -15.40 18.67 9.44
C SER A 194 -16.61 17.75 9.27
N ALA A 195 -16.81 17.16 8.09
CA ALA A 195 -17.90 16.21 7.82
C ALA A 195 -17.56 14.75 8.20
N MET A 196 -16.29 14.44 8.55
CA MET A 196 -15.82 13.09 8.84
C MET A 196 -15.54 12.84 10.33
N ARG A 197 -15.89 13.79 11.23
CA ARG A 197 -15.79 13.53 12.67
C ARG A 197 -16.68 12.34 13.02
N PRO A 198 -16.14 11.31 13.67
CA PRO A 198 -16.96 10.27 14.26
C PRO A 198 -17.98 10.96 15.19
N ALA A 199 -19.25 10.55 15.10
CA ALA A 199 -20.24 10.98 16.09
C ALA A 199 -19.67 10.72 17.49
N PRO A 200 -19.86 11.64 18.46
CA PRO A 200 -19.40 11.42 19.82
C PRO A 200 -19.91 10.04 20.28
N ALA A 201 -18.99 9.24 20.82
CA ALA A 201 -19.30 7.90 21.31
C ALA A 201 -20.53 7.99 22.21
N GLN A 202 -21.62 7.34 21.81
CA GLN A 202 -22.80 7.23 22.66
C GLN A 202 -22.37 6.53 23.95
N PRO A 203 -22.79 7.02 25.12
CA PRO A 203 -22.52 6.31 26.38
C PRO A 203 -23.00 4.86 26.25
N ASP A 204 -22.13 3.95 26.60
CA ASP A 204 -22.39 2.51 26.54
C ASP A 204 -23.50 2.15 27.54
N GLU A 205 -24.76 2.16 27.07
CA GLU A 205 -25.91 1.64 27.84
C GLU A 205 -25.94 0.10 27.84
N ARG A 206 -24.79 -0.54 28.05
CA ARG A 206 -24.79 -1.97 28.34
C ARG A 206 -25.26 -2.19 29.77
N LYS A 207 -26.54 -2.59 29.89
CA LYS A 207 -27.08 -3.17 31.11
C LYS A 207 -26.15 -4.30 31.59
N PRO A 208 -25.82 -4.35 32.88
CA PRO A 208 -25.01 -5.45 33.42
C PRO A 208 -25.76 -6.76 33.25
N HIS A 209 -25.21 -7.69 32.47
CA HIS A 209 -25.70 -9.06 32.43
C HIS A 209 -25.42 -9.70 33.79
N SER A 210 -26.47 -9.88 34.60
CA SER A 210 -26.41 -10.64 35.86
C SER A 210 -26.22 -12.11 35.52
N HIS A 211 -25.01 -12.64 35.70
CA HIS A 211 -24.77 -14.07 35.74
C HIS A 211 -25.26 -14.63 37.07
N THR A 212 -26.46 -15.18 37.05
CA THR A 212 -26.96 -15.97 38.20
C THR A 212 -26.32 -17.36 38.11
N SER A 213 -25.29 -17.59 38.95
CA SER A 213 -24.69 -18.90 39.08
C SER A 213 -25.64 -19.79 39.91
N THR A 214 -26.34 -20.72 39.28
CA THR A 214 -27.10 -21.76 39.96
C THR A 214 -26.15 -22.94 40.19
N THR A 215 -25.61 -23.00 41.38
CA THR A 215 -24.90 -24.19 41.88
C THR A 215 -25.95 -25.21 42.33
N THR A 216 -26.07 -26.32 41.63
CA THR A 216 -26.87 -27.48 42.08
C THR A 216 -25.91 -28.59 42.43
N HIS A 217 -25.73 -28.79 43.71
CA HIS A 217 -25.18 -30.03 44.30
C HIS A 217 -26.22 -31.17 44.21
N ARG A 218 -25.86 -32.26 43.51
CA ARG A 218 -26.18 -33.64 43.94
C ARG A 218 -25.35 -34.66 43.19
#